data_c2ee124d635d83854e586050aab87192
#
_entry.id   c2ee124d635d83854e586050aab87192
#
_cell.length_a   1.000
_cell.length_b   1.000
_cell.length_c   1.000
_cell.angle_alpha   90.00
_cell.angle_beta   90.00
_cell.angle_gamma   90.00
#
_symmetry.space_group_name_H-M   'P 1'
#
loop_
_entity.id
_entity.type
_entity.pdbx_description
1 polymer ?
#
loop_
_entity_poly.entity_id
_entity_poly.type
_entity_poly.pdbx_seq_one_letter_code
_entity_poly.pdbx_strand_id
1 'polypeptide(L)'
;MIKVGINGFGRIGRFVFRAAQKRSDIEIVGINDLLDAEYMAYMLKYDTMHGRFDGTVEVKDGHLVVNGKTIRVTAEKNPADLKWNEIGAEYVVESTGLFLSKDKAQGHIDAGAKYVVMSAPSKDDTPMFVCGVNTDKYVKGTQFVSNASCTTNCLAPLAKVLHDNFGITDGLMTTVHATTATQKTVDGPSAKDWRGGRAAAGNIIPSSTGAAKAVGKVIPELNGKLTGMSFRVPTLDVSVVDLTVNLAKPATYAEICE
;
A
#
# COMPACT_ATOMS: atom_id res chain seq x y z
N MET A 1 -23.40 -4.26 0.71
CA MET A 1 -22.32 -3.24 0.72
C MET A 1 -21.36 -3.64 1.82
N ILE A 2 -20.07 -3.74 1.49
CA ILE A 2 -19.01 -4.13 2.42
C ILE A 2 -18.61 -2.90 3.24
N LYS A 3 -18.75 -2.98 4.56
CA LYS A 3 -18.37 -1.89 5.47
C LYS A 3 -16.90 -2.00 5.85
N VAL A 4 -16.17 -0.91 5.65
CA VAL A 4 -14.72 -0.86 5.79
C VAL A 4 -14.31 0.25 6.76
N GLY A 5 -13.42 -0.07 7.69
CA GLY A 5 -12.66 0.87 8.50
C GLY A 5 -11.28 1.13 7.89
N ILE A 6 -10.75 2.32 8.08
CA ILE A 6 -9.38 2.69 7.70
C ILE A 6 -8.61 3.06 8.96
N ASN A 7 -7.49 2.37 9.20
CA ASN A 7 -6.55 2.75 10.24
C ASN A 7 -5.31 3.40 9.62
N GLY A 8 -5.12 4.69 9.90
CA GLY A 8 -4.12 5.54 9.26
C GLY A 8 -4.66 6.28 8.03
N PHE A 9 -4.80 7.61 8.15
CA PHE A 9 -5.31 8.46 7.07
C PHE A 9 -4.20 9.29 6.40
N GLY A 10 -3.02 8.67 6.28
CA GLY A 10 -1.90 9.15 5.48
C GLY A 10 -2.20 9.09 3.99
N ARG A 11 -1.16 9.16 3.14
CA ARG A 11 -1.32 9.07 1.67
C ARG A 11 -2.17 7.86 1.27
N ILE A 12 -1.80 6.68 1.73
CA ILE A 12 -2.46 5.43 1.31
C ILE A 12 -3.91 5.36 1.80
N GLY A 13 -4.17 5.65 3.08
CA GLY A 13 -5.54 5.65 3.62
C GLY A 13 -6.46 6.61 2.87
N ARG A 14 -5.98 7.83 2.53
CA ARG A 14 -6.75 8.79 1.73
C ARG A 14 -7.00 8.31 0.31
N PHE A 15 -6.05 7.59 -0.32
CA PHE A 15 -6.28 7.04 -1.65
C PHE A 15 -7.25 5.87 -1.65
N VAL A 16 -7.17 4.98 -0.66
CA VAL A 16 -8.18 3.95 -0.45
C VAL A 16 -9.56 4.58 -0.30
N PHE A 17 -9.66 5.64 0.51
CA PHE A 17 -10.92 6.38 0.67
C PHE A 17 -11.43 6.94 -0.66
N ARG A 18 -10.60 7.69 -1.40
CA ARG A 18 -10.98 8.28 -2.69
C ARG A 18 -11.37 7.20 -3.72
N ALA A 19 -10.67 6.08 -3.76
CA ALA A 19 -10.99 4.97 -4.65
C ALA A 19 -12.31 4.30 -4.27
N ALA A 20 -12.59 4.13 -2.98
CA ALA A 20 -13.83 3.56 -2.49
C ALA A 20 -15.06 4.40 -2.85
N GLN A 21 -14.93 5.74 -2.95
CA GLN A 21 -16.03 6.62 -3.36
C GLN A 21 -16.53 6.35 -4.79
N LYS A 22 -15.71 5.72 -5.63
CA LYS A 22 -16.08 5.35 -7.01
C LYS A 22 -16.72 3.95 -7.10
N ARG A 23 -16.96 3.30 -5.96
CA ARG A 23 -17.51 1.94 -5.89
C ARG A 23 -18.87 1.94 -5.17
N SER A 24 -19.79 1.12 -5.67
CA SER A 24 -21.12 0.95 -5.08
C SER A 24 -21.21 -0.22 -4.09
N ASP A 25 -20.19 -1.08 -4.04
CA ASP A 25 -20.15 -2.28 -3.21
C ASP A 25 -19.36 -2.09 -1.89
N ILE A 26 -18.64 -0.97 -1.74
CA ILE A 26 -17.81 -0.64 -0.57
C ILE A 26 -18.32 0.65 0.09
N GLU A 27 -18.35 0.66 1.41
CA GLU A 27 -18.67 1.82 2.23
C GLU A 27 -17.62 2.01 3.32
N ILE A 28 -16.97 3.17 3.33
CA ILE A 28 -16.07 3.54 4.45
C ILE A 28 -16.94 4.09 5.58
N VAL A 29 -16.94 3.44 6.73
CA VAL A 29 -17.78 3.77 7.88
C VAL A 29 -17.01 4.37 9.05
N GLY A 30 -15.68 4.22 9.07
CA GLY A 30 -14.83 4.79 10.11
C GLY A 30 -13.40 4.98 9.66
N ILE A 31 -12.76 5.98 10.25
CA ILE A 31 -11.34 6.31 10.04
C ILE A 31 -10.72 6.55 11.41
N ASN A 32 -9.55 5.98 11.62
CA ASN A 32 -8.71 6.27 12.76
C ASN A 32 -7.41 6.93 12.31
N ASP A 33 -7.08 8.07 12.88
CA ASP A 33 -5.78 8.73 12.76
C ASP A 33 -5.54 9.60 13.99
N LEU A 34 -4.28 9.93 14.30
CA LEU A 34 -3.94 10.78 15.45
C LEU A 34 -4.11 12.28 15.17
N LEU A 35 -4.60 12.63 13.99
CA LEU A 35 -4.95 13.99 13.58
C LEU A 35 -6.41 14.31 13.96
N ASP A 36 -6.73 15.59 14.11
CA ASP A 36 -8.10 16.05 14.28
C ASP A 36 -8.92 15.94 12.96
N ALA A 37 -10.25 15.96 13.10
CA ALA A 37 -11.14 15.78 11.97
C ALA A 37 -11.07 16.94 10.97
N GLU A 38 -10.84 18.17 11.43
CA GLU A 38 -10.69 19.36 10.59
C GLU A 38 -9.47 19.24 9.68
N TYR A 39 -8.34 18.81 10.25
CA TYR A 39 -7.13 18.62 9.48
C TYR A 39 -7.26 17.44 8.50
N MET A 40 -7.91 16.34 8.93
CA MET A 40 -8.21 15.22 8.03
C MET A 40 -9.12 15.65 6.87
N ALA A 41 -10.14 16.48 7.14
CA ALA A 41 -11.02 17.04 6.10
C ALA A 41 -10.23 17.91 5.11
N TYR A 42 -9.33 18.77 5.61
CA TYR A 42 -8.44 19.57 4.77
C TYR A 42 -7.56 18.70 3.87
N MET A 43 -6.90 17.69 4.44
CA MET A 43 -6.03 16.77 3.71
C MET A 43 -6.79 15.90 2.70
N LEU A 44 -8.06 15.59 2.94
CA LEU A 44 -8.89 14.89 1.97
C LEU A 44 -9.33 15.80 0.82
N LYS A 45 -9.69 17.06 1.14
CA LYS A 45 -10.13 18.06 0.13
C LYS A 45 -9.05 18.39 -0.87
N TYR A 46 -7.81 18.53 -0.40
CA TYR A 46 -6.72 19.08 -1.19
C TYR A 46 -5.57 18.08 -1.29
N ASP A 47 -5.19 17.76 -2.51
CA ASP A 47 -4.03 16.94 -2.79
C ASP A 47 -3.24 17.55 -3.94
N THR A 48 -1.92 17.72 -3.75
CA THR A 48 -1.05 18.37 -4.71
C THR A 48 -1.00 17.62 -6.05
N MET A 49 -1.00 16.29 -6.01
CA MET A 49 -0.85 15.46 -7.20
C MET A 49 -2.19 15.00 -7.80
N HIS A 50 -3.17 14.76 -6.93
CA HIS A 50 -4.46 14.20 -7.35
C HIS A 50 -5.60 15.24 -7.32
N GLY A 51 -5.27 16.49 -7.05
CA GLY A 51 -6.21 17.60 -7.09
C GLY A 51 -7.27 17.57 -5.99
N ARG A 52 -8.26 18.42 -6.13
CA ARG A 52 -9.36 18.51 -5.18
C ARG A 52 -10.18 17.21 -5.17
N PHE A 53 -10.71 16.90 -3.99
CA PHE A 53 -11.67 15.80 -3.85
C PHE A 53 -12.95 16.14 -4.64
N ASP A 54 -13.41 15.19 -5.43
CA ASP A 54 -14.65 15.30 -6.18
C ASP A 54 -15.85 14.95 -5.28
N GLY A 55 -16.40 15.97 -4.65
CA GLY A 55 -17.50 15.84 -3.70
C GLY A 55 -17.42 16.81 -2.53
N THR A 56 -18.35 16.67 -1.60
CA THR A 56 -18.41 17.49 -0.38
C THR A 56 -17.65 16.81 0.76
N VAL A 57 -16.92 17.60 1.54
CA VAL A 57 -16.26 17.15 2.78
C VAL A 57 -16.50 18.21 3.85
N GLU A 58 -17.14 17.81 4.90
CA GLU A 58 -17.49 18.67 6.04
C GLU A 58 -17.06 17.97 7.34
N VAL A 59 -16.99 18.72 8.42
CA VAL A 59 -16.82 18.18 9.77
C VAL A 59 -18.06 18.52 10.57
N LYS A 60 -18.61 17.53 11.26
CA LYS A 60 -19.74 17.69 12.15
C LYS A 60 -19.55 16.79 13.37
N ASP A 61 -19.68 17.37 14.57
CA ASP A 61 -19.56 16.67 15.85
C ASP A 61 -18.25 15.83 15.97
N GLY A 62 -17.13 16.36 15.43
CA GLY A 62 -15.83 15.70 15.43
C GLY A 62 -15.70 14.53 14.43
N HIS A 63 -16.65 14.36 13.53
CA HIS A 63 -16.67 13.32 12.50
C HIS A 63 -16.62 13.93 11.10
N LEU A 64 -16.15 13.16 10.12
CA LEU A 64 -16.21 13.56 8.72
C LEU A 64 -17.62 13.32 8.16
N VAL A 65 -18.13 14.28 7.40
CA VAL A 65 -19.32 14.11 6.57
C VAL A 65 -18.91 14.25 5.12
N VAL A 66 -18.92 13.15 4.38
CA VAL A 66 -18.49 13.13 2.97
C VAL A 66 -19.66 12.72 2.09
N ASN A 67 -20.00 13.56 1.13
CA ASN A 67 -21.16 13.36 0.24
C ASN A 67 -22.45 13.06 1.04
N GLY A 68 -22.64 13.75 2.17
CA GLY A 68 -23.80 13.60 3.07
C GLY A 68 -23.75 12.37 3.98
N LYS A 69 -22.70 11.53 3.91
CA LYS A 69 -22.54 10.35 4.78
C LYS A 69 -21.58 10.66 5.93
N THR A 70 -22.01 10.36 7.15
CA THR A 70 -21.17 10.50 8.35
C THR A 70 -20.20 9.31 8.45
N ILE A 71 -18.94 9.61 8.68
CA ILE A 71 -17.84 8.66 8.85
C ILE A 71 -17.26 8.90 10.23
N ARG A 72 -17.31 7.89 11.10
CA ARG A 72 -16.76 8.00 12.45
C ARG A 72 -15.26 8.27 12.39
N VAL A 73 -14.80 9.28 13.10
CA VAL A 73 -13.37 9.58 13.31
C VAL A 73 -12.99 9.21 14.73
N THR A 74 -11.85 8.54 14.89
CA THR A 74 -11.23 8.21 16.17
C THR A 74 -9.74 8.57 16.14
N ALA A 75 -9.12 8.73 17.34
CA ALA A 75 -7.70 9.05 17.50
C ALA A 75 -7.02 8.08 18.46
N GLU A 76 -7.28 6.78 18.29
CA GLU A 76 -6.76 5.73 19.15
C GLU A 76 -5.41 5.21 18.67
N LYS A 77 -4.48 5.04 19.62
CA LYS A 77 -3.15 4.48 19.34
C LYS A 77 -3.16 2.96 19.28
N ASN A 78 -4.01 2.34 20.10
CA ASN A 78 -4.12 0.89 20.17
C ASN A 78 -5.30 0.40 19.31
N PRO A 79 -5.07 -0.46 18.31
CA PRO A 79 -6.16 -0.98 17.46
C PRO A 79 -7.29 -1.69 18.22
N ALA A 80 -7.02 -2.26 19.38
CA ALA A 80 -8.04 -2.95 20.18
C ALA A 80 -9.14 -2.00 20.73
N ASP A 81 -8.84 -0.70 20.83
CA ASP A 81 -9.76 0.30 21.37
C ASP A 81 -10.65 0.93 20.29
N LEU A 82 -10.51 0.52 19.02
CA LEU A 82 -11.16 1.14 17.86
C LEU A 82 -12.66 0.79 17.71
N LYS A 83 -13.13 -0.25 18.40
CA LYS A 83 -14.55 -0.63 18.46
C LYS A 83 -15.23 -0.67 17.09
N TRP A 84 -14.61 -1.40 16.16
CA TRP A 84 -15.12 -1.55 14.78
C TRP A 84 -16.51 -2.16 14.71
N ASN A 85 -16.86 -3.00 15.70
CA ASN A 85 -18.19 -3.60 15.83
C ASN A 85 -19.31 -2.56 15.99
N GLU A 86 -19.06 -1.43 16.69
CA GLU A 86 -20.10 -0.40 16.91
C GLU A 86 -20.57 0.26 15.62
N ILE A 87 -19.74 0.30 14.58
CA ILE A 87 -20.07 0.86 13.26
C ILE A 87 -20.25 -0.22 12.20
N GLY A 88 -20.15 -1.49 12.58
CA GLY A 88 -20.29 -2.63 11.69
C GLY A 88 -19.18 -2.74 10.63
N ALA A 89 -17.99 -2.21 10.89
CA ALA A 89 -16.84 -2.37 10.00
C ALA A 89 -16.32 -3.82 10.06
N GLU A 90 -16.58 -4.57 9.01
CA GLU A 90 -16.15 -5.98 8.91
C GLU A 90 -14.71 -6.11 8.42
N TYR A 91 -14.27 -5.21 7.57
CA TYR A 91 -12.92 -5.15 7.02
C TYR A 91 -12.20 -3.91 7.51
N VAL A 92 -10.91 -4.05 7.81
CA VAL A 92 -10.05 -2.91 8.14
C VAL A 92 -8.90 -2.84 7.15
N VAL A 93 -8.70 -1.67 6.56
CA VAL A 93 -7.48 -1.35 5.83
C VAL A 93 -6.48 -0.77 6.81
N GLU A 94 -5.41 -1.52 7.07
CA GLU A 94 -4.30 -1.10 7.92
C GLU A 94 -3.28 -0.34 7.06
N SER A 95 -3.25 0.97 7.18
CA SER A 95 -2.40 1.86 6.38
C SER A 95 -1.49 2.79 7.20
N THR A 96 -1.28 2.49 8.49
CA THR A 96 -0.32 3.20 9.34
C THR A 96 1.14 2.81 9.07
N GLY A 97 1.37 1.59 8.56
CA GLY A 97 2.69 0.99 8.43
C GLY A 97 3.27 0.44 9.74
N LEU A 98 2.51 0.44 10.84
CA LEU A 98 2.95 0.00 12.17
C LEU A 98 2.54 -1.44 12.49
N PHE A 99 1.33 -1.84 12.10
CA PHE A 99 0.70 -3.12 12.46
C PHE A 99 0.77 -4.10 11.28
N LEU A 100 1.99 -4.49 10.89
CA LEU A 100 2.28 -5.28 9.69
C LEU A 100 2.61 -6.76 9.99
N SER A 101 2.08 -7.31 11.07
CA SER A 101 2.12 -8.73 11.41
C SER A 101 0.81 -9.13 12.05
N LYS A 102 0.47 -10.43 12.01
CA LYS A 102 -0.75 -10.97 12.63
C LYS A 102 -0.89 -10.52 14.07
N ASP A 103 0.15 -10.72 14.88
CA ASP A 103 0.15 -10.34 16.29
C ASP A 103 -0.15 -8.85 16.52
N LYS A 104 0.46 -7.98 15.70
CA LYS A 104 0.24 -6.53 15.83
C LYS A 104 -1.12 -6.09 15.33
N ALA A 105 -1.64 -6.73 14.28
CA ALA A 105 -2.94 -6.42 13.70
C ALA A 105 -4.11 -7.10 14.44
N GLN A 106 -3.82 -8.03 15.35
CA GLN A 106 -4.84 -8.76 16.13
C GLN A 106 -5.80 -7.81 16.84
N GLY A 107 -5.31 -6.67 17.35
CA GLY A 107 -6.15 -5.66 18.00
C GLY A 107 -7.33 -5.20 17.14
N HIS A 108 -7.25 -5.22 15.80
CA HIS A 108 -8.40 -4.91 14.95
C HIS A 108 -9.49 -5.98 15.02
N ILE A 109 -9.09 -7.24 15.12
CA ILE A 109 -10.05 -8.36 15.29
C ILE A 109 -10.67 -8.28 16.68
N ASP A 110 -9.89 -7.99 17.71
CA ASP A 110 -10.36 -7.82 19.09
C ASP A 110 -11.35 -6.65 19.20
N ALA A 111 -11.17 -5.59 18.39
CA ALA A 111 -12.08 -4.46 18.23
C ALA A 111 -13.35 -4.80 17.40
N GLY A 112 -13.49 -6.02 16.91
CA GLY A 112 -14.67 -6.53 16.24
C GLY A 112 -14.64 -6.54 14.71
N ALA A 113 -13.53 -6.25 14.08
CA ALA A 113 -13.35 -6.50 12.65
C ALA A 113 -13.25 -8.01 12.36
N LYS A 114 -13.63 -8.44 11.17
CA LYS A 114 -13.49 -9.83 10.73
C LYS A 114 -12.20 -10.06 9.95
N TYR A 115 -11.77 -9.07 9.19
CA TYR A 115 -10.65 -9.16 8.25
C TYR A 115 -9.79 -7.90 8.29
N VAL A 116 -8.49 -8.07 8.15
CA VAL A 116 -7.50 -6.98 8.07
C VAL A 116 -6.71 -7.08 6.78
N VAL A 117 -6.69 -6.00 6.01
CA VAL A 117 -5.89 -5.85 4.79
C VAL A 117 -4.75 -4.88 5.08
N MET A 118 -3.54 -5.39 5.20
CA MET A 118 -2.34 -4.57 5.36
C MET A 118 -1.96 -3.94 4.01
N SER A 119 -1.89 -2.62 3.94
CA SER A 119 -1.55 -1.89 2.71
C SER A 119 -0.03 -1.87 2.40
N ALA A 120 0.76 -2.61 3.14
CA ALA A 120 2.20 -2.71 3.01
C ALA A 120 2.65 -4.17 3.19
N PRO A 121 3.90 -4.53 2.82
CA PRO A 121 4.40 -5.89 2.98
C PRO A 121 4.34 -6.36 4.42
N SER A 122 3.78 -7.54 4.65
CA SER A 122 3.79 -8.17 5.97
C SER A 122 5.22 -8.48 6.44
N LYS A 123 5.43 -8.40 7.75
CA LYS A 123 6.72 -8.69 8.40
C LYS A 123 6.82 -10.13 8.94
N ASP A 124 5.77 -10.91 8.75
CA ASP A 124 5.64 -12.30 9.13
C ASP A 124 5.21 -13.16 7.92
N ASP A 125 4.59 -14.31 8.19
CA ASP A 125 4.05 -15.24 7.21
C ASP A 125 2.64 -14.89 6.69
N THR A 126 2.11 -13.71 7.02
CA THR A 126 0.83 -13.23 6.47
C THR A 126 0.87 -13.27 4.94
N PRO A 127 -0.09 -13.96 4.28
CA PRO A 127 -0.07 -14.10 2.84
C PRO A 127 -0.16 -12.75 2.14
N MET A 128 0.66 -12.58 1.10
CA MET A 128 0.67 -11.39 0.25
C MET A 128 -0.02 -11.70 -1.07
N PHE A 129 -0.85 -10.76 -1.51
CA PHE A 129 -1.56 -10.86 -2.77
C PHE A 129 -1.28 -9.67 -3.67
N VAL A 130 -1.13 -9.94 -4.95
CA VAL A 130 -1.06 -8.95 -6.03
C VAL A 130 -2.16 -9.28 -7.02
N CYS A 131 -3.01 -8.31 -7.33
CA CYS A 131 -4.11 -8.47 -8.27
C CYS A 131 -3.57 -8.91 -9.65
N GLY A 132 -4.24 -9.90 -10.26
CA GLY A 132 -3.82 -10.47 -11.54
C GLY A 132 -2.62 -11.44 -11.46
N VAL A 133 -2.04 -11.64 -10.27
CA VAL A 133 -0.88 -12.54 -10.09
C VAL A 133 -1.24 -13.79 -9.32
N ASN A 134 -1.78 -13.66 -8.11
CA ASN A 134 -2.02 -14.79 -7.20
C ASN A 134 -3.28 -14.66 -6.34
N THR A 135 -4.23 -13.84 -6.72
CA THR A 135 -5.49 -13.69 -5.97
C THR A 135 -6.37 -14.95 -6.00
N ASP A 136 -6.16 -15.80 -6.98
CA ASP A 136 -6.75 -17.14 -7.09
C ASP A 136 -6.33 -18.09 -5.96
N LYS A 137 -5.17 -17.83 -5.34
CA LYS A 137 -4.66 -18.59 -4.19
C LYS A 137 -5.26 -18.17 -2.84
N TYR A 138 -6.21 -17.20 -2.84
CA TYR A 138 -6.86 -16.78 -1.60
C TYR A 138 -7.73 -17.90 -1.01
N VAL A 139 -7.48 -18.21 0.24
CA VAL A 139 -8.28 -19.19 1.00
C VAL A 139 -9.36 -18.43 1.77
N LYS A 140 -10.63 -18.76 1.50
CA LYS A 140 -11.77 -18.14 2.17
C LYS A 140 -11.65 -18.25 3.69
N GLY A 141 -11.82 -17.12 4.37
CA GLY A 141 -11.70 -17.05 5.82
C GLY A 141 -10.32 -16.64 6.33
N THR A 142 -9.33 -16.41 5.45
CA THR A 142 -8.05 -15.84 5.84
C THR A 142 -8.26 -14.44 6.39
N GLN A 143 -8.03 -14.25 7.69
CA GLN A 143 -8.36 -12.99 8.39
C GLN A 143 -7.36 -11.87 8.09
N PHE A 144 -6.09 -12.20 7.90
CA PHE A 144 -5.02 -11.23 7.65
C PHE A 144 -4.43 -11.47 6.28
N VAL A 145 -4.40 -10.43 5.47
CA VAL A 145 -3.75 -10.42 4.15
C VAL A 145 -2.94 -9.15 3.97
N SER A 146 -1.92 -9.21 3.12
CA SER A 146 -1.12 -8.07 2.74
C SER A 146 -1.25 -7.81 1.24
N ASN A 147 -1.38 -6.54 0.85
CA ASN A 147 -1.34 -6.11 -0.55
C ASN A 147 0.10 -5.87 -1.06
N ALA A 148 1.10 -6.42 -0.39
CA ALA A 148 2.52 -6.26 -0.73
C ALA A 148 2.96 -4.78 -0.81
N SER A 149 3.99 -4.47 -1.59
CA SER A 149 4.48 -3.09 -1.79
C SER A 149 4.09 -2.53 -3.15
N CYS A 150 4.18 -1.21 -3.30
CA CYS A 150 4.00 -0.53 -4.59
C CYS A 150 4.90 -1.12 -5.69
N THR A 151 6.19 -1.30 -5.39
CA THR A 151 7.15 -1.90 -6.33
C THR A 151 6.83 -3.36 -6.64
N THR A 152 6.39 -4.15 -5.65
CA THR A 152 5.96 -5.54 -5.88
C THR A 152 4.71 -5.59 -6.77
N ASN A 153 3.76 -4.69 -6.59
CA ASN A 153 2.56 -4.58 -7.44
C ASN A 153 2.88 -4.18 -8.88
N CYS A 154 3.97 -3.45 -9.11
CA CYS A 154 4.46 -3.13 -10.46
C CYS A 154 5.23 -4.32 -11.06
N LEU A 155 6.16 -4.89 -10.30
CA LEU A 155 7.09 -5.91 -10.80
C LEU A 155 6.44 -7.28 -11.00
N ALA A 156 5.56 -7.71 -10.10
CA ALA A 156 5.03 -9.07 -10.14
C ALA A 156 4.17 -9.37 -11.37
N PRO A 157 3.25 -8.49 -11.83
CA PRO A 157 2.52 -8.72 -13.07
C PRO A 157 3.45 -8.82 -14.30
N LEU A 158 4.43 -7.91 -14.40
CA LEU A 158 5.42 -7.93 -15.47
C LEU A 158 6.25 -9.23 -15.47
N ALA A 159 6.77 -9.59 -14.30
CA ALA A 159 7.55 -10.82 -14.14
C ALA A 159 6.71 -12.08 -14.40
N LYS A 160 5.42 -12.07 -14.04
CA LYS A 160 4.50 -13.18 -14.31
C LYS A 160 4.34 -13.42 -15.81
N VAL A 161 4.04 -12.37 -16.58
CA VAL A 161 3.89 -12.47 -18.05
C VAL A 161 5.15 -13.05 -18.68
N LEU A 162 6.33 -12.53 -18.34
CA LEU A 162 7.58 -13.01 -18.88
C LEU A 162 7.91 -14.44 -18.42
N HIS A 163 7.62 -14.78 -17.16
CA HIS A 163 7.92 -16.10 -16.64
C HIS A 163 7.01 -17.18 -17.20
N ASP A 164 5.72 -16.93 -17.26
CA ASP A 164 4.72 -17.89 -17.71
C ASP A 164 4.92 -18.26 -19.20
N ASN A 165 5.35 -17.30 -20.03
CA ASN A 165 5.50 -17.51 -21.48
C ASN A 165 6.91 -17.92 -21.89
N PHE A 166 7.95 -17.34 -21.28
CA PHE A 166 9.33 -17.49 -21.74
C PHE A 166 10.26 -18.09 -20.68
N GLY A 167 9.86 -18.12 -19.41
CA GLY A 167 10.67 -18.62 -18.29
C GLY A 167 11.80 -17.67 -17.92
N ILE A 168 11.72 -17.05 -16.74
CA ILE A 168 12.82 -16.24 -16.20
C ILE A 168 13.79 -17.18 -15.48
N THR A 169 15.10 -17.13 -15.86
CA THR A 169 16.18 -17.86 -15.19
C THR A 169 16.76 -17.04 -14.05
N ASP A 170 17.02 -15.76 -14.29
CA ASP A 170 17.53 -14.78 -13.34
C ASP A 170 17.21 -13.36 -13.82
N GLY A 171 17.38 -12.37 -12.95
CA GLY A 171 17.16 -10.98 -13.35
C GLY A 171 17.53 -9.94 -12.30
N LEU A 172 17.72 -8.72 -12.82
CA LEU A 172 17.98 -7.50 -12.04
C LEU A 172 16.82 -6.52 -12.20
N MET A 173 16.41 -5.92 -11.10
CA MET A 173 15.38 -4.89 -11.09
C MET A 173 15.94 -3.60 -10.49
N THR A 174 15.71 -2.49 -11.19
CA THR A 174 15.93 -1.16 -10.65
C THR A 174 14.59 -0.45 -10.55
N THR A 175 14.22 0.04 -9.36
CA THR A 175 13.07 0.93 -9.26
C THR A 175 13.53 2.38 -9.15
N VAL A 176 13.09 3.21 -10.10
CA VAL A 176 13.19 4.67 -10.05
C VAL A 176 11.94 5.17 -9.35
N HIS A 177 12.08 5.55 -8.09
CA HIS A 177 10.95 5.68 -7.18
C HIS A 177 10.72 7.14 -6.75
N ALA A 178 9.47 7.55 -6.77
CA ALA A 178 9.06 8.84 -6.23
C ALA A 178 9.42 8.98 -4.74
N THR A 179 9.44 10.21 -4.27
CA THR A 179 9.67 10.54 -2.86
C THR A 179 8.57 9.94 -1.97
N THR A 180 8.94 9.57 -0.77
CA THR A 180 7.99 9.05 0.23
C THR A 180 8.13 9.79 1.55
N ALA A 181 7.13 9.69 2.41
CA ALA A 181 7.09 10.35 3.71
C ALA A 181 8.24 9.97 4.67
N THR A 182 8.99 8.91 4.37
CA THR A 182 10.17 8.52 5.16
C THR A 182 11.41 9.35 4.85
N GLN A 183 11.43 10.07 3.73
CA GLN A 183 12.53 10.94 3.33
C GLN A 183 12.44 12.31 4.03
N LYS A 184 13.52 13.06 3.99
CA LYS A 184 13.60 14.40 4.58
C LYS A 184 13.37 15.47 3.52
N THR A 185 12.66 16.54 3.88
CA THR A 185 12.45 17.70 3.01
C THR A 185 13.77 18.44 2.77
N VAL A 186 14.53 18.64 3.85
CA VAL A 186 15.90 19.19 3.86
C VAL A 186 16.84 18.16 4.51
N ASP A 187 18.16 18.34 4.36
CA ASP A 187 19.13 17.46 5.01
C ASP A 187 18.85 17.35 6.52
N GLY A 188 18.67 16.12 6.98
CA GLY A 188 18.33 15.85 8.37
C GLY A 188 18.71 14.45 8.82
N PRO A 189 18.73 14.20 10.13
CA PRO A 189 19.18 12.92 10.68
C PRO A 189 18.25 11.77 10.26
N SER A 190 18.85 10.66 9.84
CA SER A 190 18.18 9.40 9.53
C SER A 190 19.02 8.24 10.03
N ALA A 191 18.71 7.74 11.22
CA ALA A 191 19.54 6.77 11.93
C ALA A 191 19.66 5.42 11.22
N LYS A 192 18.63 5.00 10.49
CA LYS A 192 18.59 3.69 9.81
C LYS A 192 19.14 3.73 8.39
N ASP A 193 18.97 4.84 7.70
CA ASP A 193 19.40 5.04 6.31
C ASP A 193 19.92 6.47 6.15
N TRP A 194 21.22 6.65 6.27
CA TRP A 194 21.86 7.96 6.20
C TRP A 194 21.62 8.67 4.87
N ARG A 195 21.58 7.91 3.76
CA ARG A 195 21.29 8.47 2.43
C ARG A 195 19.85 9.00 2.36
N GLY A 196 18.91 8.30 2.98
CA GLY A 196 17.52 8.75 3.10
C GLY A 196 17.33 10.01 3.95
N GLY A 197 18.37 10.46 4.66
CA GLY A 197 18.42 11.74 5.39
C GLY A 197 18.71 12.96 4.49
N ARG A 198 19.10 12.76 3.23
CA ARG A 198 19.36 13.87 2.31
C ARG A 198 18.06 14.47 1.78
N ALA A 199 18.10 15.76 1.42
CA ALA A 199 16.97 16.50 0.89
C ALA A 199 16.35 15.81 -0.34
N ALA A 200 15.10 15.40 -0.22
CA ALA A 200 14.43 14.56 -1.24
C ALA A 200 14.24 15.30 -2.57
N ALA A 201 14.01 16.62 -2.54
CA ALA A 201 13.77 17.42 -3.74
C ALA A 201 15.04 17.75 -4.54
N GLY A 202 16.24 17.53 -3.98
CA GLY A 202 17.51 17.91 -4.59
C GLY A 202 18.48 16.76 -4.86
N ASN A 203 18.07 15.51 -4.60
CA ASN A 203 18.98 14.36 -4.69
C ASN A 203 18.36 13.16 -5.40
N ILE A 204 19.20 12.39 -6.09
CA ILE A 204 18.91 11.01 -6.48
C ILE A 204 19.54 10.10 -5.43
N ILE A 205 18.71 9.39 -4.67
CA ILE A 205 19.14 8.70 -3.45
C ILE A 205 19.08 7.19 -3.64
N PRO A 206 20.21 6.46 -3.70
CA PRO A 206 20.22 5.01 -3.67
C PRO A 206 19.62 4.47 -2.38
N SER A 207 18.73 3.52 -2.48
CA SER A 207 18.04 2.91 -1.35
C SER A 207 17.92 1.39 -1.54
N SER A 208 17.83 0.65 -0.47
CA SER A 208 17.54 -0.77 -0.53
C SER A 208 16.05 -1.00 -0.84
N THR A 209 15.75 -2.12 -1.49
CA THR A 209 14.39 -2.57 -1.73
C THR A 209 14.25 -4.06 -1.46
N GLY A 210 13.17 -4.45 -0.81
CA GLY A 210 12.78 -5.85 -0.63
C GLY A 210 11.86 -6.38 -1.73
N ALA A 211 11.54 -5.57 -2.74
CA ALA A 211 10.50 -5.90 -3.73
C ALA A 211 10.86 -7.13 -4.58
N ALA A 212 12.12 -7.27 -5.01
CA ALA A 212 12.57 -8.43 -5.76
C ALA A 212 12.40 -9.75 -4.96
N LYS A 213 12.71 -9.72 -3.65
CA LYS A 213 12.46 -10.87 -2.76
C LYS A 213 10.97 -11.11 -2.52
N ALA A 214 10.18 -10.04 -2.47
CA ALA A 214 8.73 -10.15 -2.25
C ALA A 214 8.01 -10.75 -3.46
N VAL A 215 8.55 -10.59 -4.69
CA VAL A 215 8.03 -11.30 -5.88
C VAL A 215 8.09 -12.80 -5.69
N GLY A 216 9.15 -13.36 -5.11
CA GLY A 216 9.26 -14.78 -4.79
C GLY A 216 8.22 -15.29 -3.75
N LYS A 217 7.58 -14.39 -2.99
CA LYS A 217 6.47 -14.76 -2.11
C LYS A 217 5.12 -14.86 -2.84
N VAL A 218 4.92 -14.07 -3.90
CA VAL A 218 3.68 -14.07 -4.70
C VAL A 218 3.77 -14.96 -5.93
N ILE A 219 5.00 -15.17 -6.45
CA ILE A 219 5.35 -16.09 -7.55
C ILE A 219 6.49 -16.99 -7.04
N PRO A 220 6.20 -18.11 -6.37
CA PRO A 220 7.21 -18.96 -5.72
C PRO A 220 8.31 -19.46 -6.66
N GLU A 221 7.99 -19.65 -7.94
CA GLU A 221 8.91 -20.10 -8.99
C GLU A 221 10.06 -19.10 -9.26
N LEU A 222 9.85 -17.84 -8.87
CA LEU A 222 10.85 -16.76 -9.00
C LEU A 222 11.64 -16.52 -7.70
N ASN A 223 11.42 -17.34 -6.66
CA ASN A 223 12.16 -17.18 -5.41
C ASN A 223 13.67 -17.37 -5.64
N GLY A 224 14.45 -16.36 -5.24
CA GLY A 224 15.91 -16.34 -5.39
C GLY A 224 16.43 -15.99 -6.80
N LYS A 225 15.55 -15.86 -7.80
CA LYS A 225 15.96 -15.54 -9.18
C LYS A 225 16.11 -14.03 -9.45
N LEU A 226 15.45 -13.20 -8.66
CA LEU A 226 15.44 -11.75 -8.84
C LEU A 226 16.18 -11.05 -7.72
N THR A 227 17.00 -10.07 -8.06
CA THR A 227 17.59 -9.11 -7.13
C THR A 227 17.36 -7.69 -7.64
N GLY A 228 17.62 -6.67 -6.81
CA GLY A 228 17.39 -5.31 -7.27
C GLY A 228 17.79 -4.22 -6.29
N MET A 229 17.73 -2.99 -6.81
CA MET A 229 18.01 -1.76 -6.10
C MET A 229 16.93 -0.71 -6.35
N SER A 230 17.00 0.37 -5.59
CA SER A 230 16.06 1.51 -5.69
C SER A 230 16.84 2.82 -5.77
N PHE A 231 16.35 3.72 -6.61
CA PHE A 231 16.76 5.13 -6.58
C PHE A 231 15.54 5.98 -6.26
N ARG A 232 15.61 6.77 -5.18
CA ARG A 232 14.64 7.82 -4.91
C ARG A 232 14.98 9.04 -5.75
N VAL A 233 14.01 9.54 -6.50
CA VAL A 233 14.18 10.72 -7.38
C VAL A 233 13.25 11.86 -6.96
N PRO A 234 13.55 13.11 -7.32
CA PRO A 234 12.77 14.30 -6.94
C PRO A 234 11.43 14.41 -7.69
N THR A 235 10.61 13.37 -7.62
CA THR A 235 9.24 13.34 -8.12
C THR A 235 8.28 13.07 -6.98
N LEU A 236 7.09 13.67 -7.02
CA LEU A 236 6.11 13.56 -5.93
C LEU A 236 5.24 12.31 -6.06
N ASP A 237 5.10 11.79 -7.26
CA ASP A 237 4.29 10.62 -7.56
C ASP A 237 4.80 9.92 -8.82
N VAL A 238 4.32 8.69 -9.05
CA VAL A 238 4.70 7.77 -10.12
C VAL A 238 6.14 7.25 -10.00
N SER A 239 6.26 5.93 -9.93
CA SER A 239 7.53 5.21 -9.91
C SER A 239 7.58 4.25 -11.10
N VAL A 240 8.78 3.92 -11.54
CA VAL A 240 9.03 3.01 -12.67
C VAL A 240 9.87 1.83 -12.18
N VAL A 241 9.58 0.66 -12.72
CA VAL A 241 10.46 -0.52 -12.60
C VAL A 241 11.14 -0.74 -13.95
N ASP A 242 12.46 -0.79 -13.92
CA ASP A 242 13.30 -1.28 -14.99
C ASP A 242 13.70 -2.71 -14.65
N LEU A 243 13.35 -3.66 -15.52
CA LEU A 243 13.58 -5.09 -15.32
C LEU A 243 14.42 -5.65 -16.45
N THR A 244 15.60 -6.14 -16.11
CA THR A 244 16.48 -6.90 -17.02
C THR A 244 16.47 -8.35 -16.61
N VAL A 245 16.12 -9.27 -17.51
CA VAL A 245 16.03 -10.71 -17.24
C VAL A 245 16.72 -11.54 -18.32
N ASN A 246 17.21 -12.71 -17.90
CA ASN A 246 17.55 -13.80 -18.80
C ASN A 246 16.33 -14.73 -18.93
N LEU A 247 15.98 -15.03 -20.18
CA LEU A 247 14.84 -15.89 -20.50
C LEU A 247 15.33 -17.30 -20.88
N ALA A 248 14.61 -18.33 -20.45
CA ALA A 248 14.88 -19.71 -20.83
C ALA A 248 14.55 -19.99 -22.31
N LYS A 249 13.54 -19.28 -22.85
CA LYS A 249 13.17 -19.34 -24.27
C LYS A 249 13.44 -17.97 -24.90
N PRO A 250 14.15 -17.91 -26.04
CA PRO A 250 14.32 -16.66 -26.77
C PRO A 250 12.96 -16.09 -27.18
N ALA A 251 12.82 -14.79 -27.16
CA ALA A 251 11.61 -14.08 -27.56
C ALA A 251 11.97 -12.81 -28.32
N THR A 252 11.20 -12.50 -29.35
CA THR A 252 11.26 -11.21 -30.04
C THR A 252 10.47 -10.17 -29.25
N TYR A 253 10.72 -8.89 -29.53
CA TYR A 253 9.96 -7.80 -28.92
C TYR A 253 8.46 -7.90 -29.24
N ALA A 254 8.10 -8.32 -30.47
CA ALA A 254 6.70 -8.49 -30.86
C ALA A 254 5.99 -9.56 -30.02
N GLU A 255 6.62 -10.72 -29.80
CA GLU A 255 6.09 -11.82 -28.99
C GLU A 255 5.92 -11.43 -27.51
N ILE A 256 6.77 -10.54 -26.99
CA ILE A 256 6.64 -10.05 -25.61
C ILE A 256 5.49 -9.06 -25.49
N CYS A 257 5.17 -8.31 -26.54
CA CYS A 257 4.09 -7.31 -26.54
C CYS A 257 2.71 -7.89 -26.86
N GLU A 258 2.62 -9.08 -27.44
CA GLU A 258 1.39 -9.80 -27.74
C GLU A 258 0.72 -10.38 -26.49
#